data_911fc9b31dbb3becf5d98222c3c6e44b
#
_entry.id   911fc9b31dbb3becf5d98222c3c6e44b
#
_cell.length_a   1.000
_cell.length_b   1.000
_cell.length_c   1.000
_cell.angle_alpha   90.00
_cell.angle_beta   90.00
_cell.angle_gamma   90.00
#
_symmetry.space_group_name_H-M   'P 1'
#
loop_
_entity.id
_entity.type
_entity.pdbx_description
1 polymer ?
#
loop_
_entity_poly.entity_id
_entity_poly.type
_entity_poly.pdbx_seq_one_letter_code
_entity_poly.pdbx_strand_id
1 'polypeptide(L)'
;VLWSGADILRSKMDANEYKDYLLGIVFYKYLSDTFLIKVYDLIYDEKPKNLKAALDAYKEALEDESAEELKEQIKSECHYLIEPQLTYTCFADAARNNAFNRELLQKAFNNIEQSDPLFADLFTDIDLYSNRLGNGDQKQSDTISSLVKEIDKADLLNSDAEILGNAYEYLIGQFASETGKKAGEFYTPQAVSKILTKIAIAGQ
;
A
#
# COMPACT_ATOMS: atom_id res chain seq x y z
N VAL A 1 11.94 -8.27 0.85
CA VAL A 1 10.93 -7.48 1.58
C VAL A 1 9.58 -8.18 1.56
N LEU A 2 8.91 -8.36 0.41
CA LEU A 2 7.57 -8.96 0.35
C LEU A 2 7.53 -10.38 0.90
N TRP A 3 8.55 -11.19 0.60
CA TRP A 3 8.69 -12.54 1.14
C TRP A 3 8.92 -12.55 2.65
N SER A 4 9.75 -11.67 3.14
CA SER A 4 9.97 -11.51 4.60
C SER A 4 8.71 -11.02 5.31
N GLY A 5 7.88 -10.20 4.65
CA GLY A 5 6.55 -9.83 5.12
C GLY A 5 5.61 -11.06 5.22
N ALA A 6 5.62 -11.93 4.20
CA ALA A 6 4.87 -13.18 4.22
C ALA A 6 5.29 -14.10 5.38
N ASP A 7 6.60 -14.18 5.68
CA ASP A 7 7.12 -15.00 6.79
C ASP A 7 6.59 -14.57 8.17
N ILE A 8 6.30 -13.27 8.36
CA ILE A 8 5.68 -12.76 9.60
C ILE A 8 4.28 -13.36 9.80
N LEU A 9 3.52 -13.54 8.73
CA LEU A 9 2.13 -13.99 8.76
C LEU A 9 1.96 -15.49 8.55
N ARG A 10 2.87 -16.14 7.83
CA ARG A 10 2.80 -17.56 7.44
C ARG A 10 2.63 -18.51 8.62
N SER A 11 3.19 -18.19 9.79
CA SER A 11 3.02 -18.99 11.01
C SER A 11 1.67 -18.78 11.70
N LYS A 12 0.85 -17.84 11.23
CA LYS A 12 -0.38 -17.37 11.88
C LYS A 12 -1.64 -17.64 11.08
N MET A 13 -1.54 -17.65 9.74
CA MET A 13 -2.69 -17.79 8.84
C MET A 13 -2.29 -18.41 7.49
N ASP A 14 -3.27 -18.88 6.74
CA ASP A 14 -3.07 -19.49 5.43
C ASP A 14 -2.67 -18.47 4.36
N ALA A 15 -2.04 -18.97 3.28
CA ALA A 15 -1.58 -18.14 2.16
C ALA A 15 -2.69 -17.30 1.52
N ASN A 16 -3.91 -17.84 1.43
CA ASN A 16 -5.06 -17.11 0.91
C ASN A 16 -5.45 -15.90 1.76
N GLU A 17 -5.13 -15.93 3.05
CA GLU A 17 -5.46 -14.86 4.00
C GLU A 17 -4.33 -13.85 4.11
N TYR A 18 -3.08 -14.30 4.32
CA TYR A 18 -1.99 -13.35 4.50
C TYR A 18 -1.66 -12.55 3.23
N LYS A 19 -2.02 -13.06 2.03
CA LYS A 19 -1.85 -12.29 0.80
C LYS A 19 -2.60 -10.96 0.84
N ASP A 20 -3.83 -10.96 1.38
CA ASP A 20 -4.68 -9.77 1.41
C ASP A 20 -4.08 -8.70 2.31
N TYR A 21 -3.53 -9.09 3.48
CA TYR A 21 -2.78 -8.18 4.35
C TYR A 21 -1.54 -7.60 3.65
N LEU A 22 -0.74 -8.46 3.00
CA LEU A 22 0.46 -8.01 2.29
C LEU A 22 0.11 -7.05 1.16
N LEU A 23 -0.81 -7.45 0.29
CA LEU A 23 -1.19 -6.68 -0.88
C LEU A 23 -1.81 -5.33 -0.48
N GLY A 24 -2.73 -5.34 0.50
CA GLY A 24 -3.36 -4.10 0.94
C GLY A 24 -2.40 -3.13 1.61
N ILE A 25 -1.49 -3.61 2.48
CA ILE A 25 -0.51 -2.73 3.13
C ILE A 25 0.52 -2.20 2.12
N VAL A 26 0.97 -3.02 1.16
CA VAL A 26 1.84 -2.57 0.05
C VAL A 26 1.13 -1.54 -0.81
N PHE A 27 -0.14 -1.78 -1.15
CA PHE A 27 -0.92 -0.84 -1.94
C PHE A 27 -1.15 0.47 -1.20
N TYR A 28 -1.48 0.41 0.09
CA TYR A 28 -1.59 1.63 0.90
C TYR A 28 -0.27 2.40 0.98
N LYS A 29 0.87 1.70 1.15
CA LYS A 29 2.18 2.34 1.08
C LYS A 29 2.38 3.07 -0.25
N TYR A 30 2.07 2.41 -1.36
CA TYR A 30 2.21 3.01 -2.69
C TYR A 30 1.35 4.28 -2.85
N LEU A 31 0.08 4.22 -2.44
CA LEU A 31 -0.81 5.39 -2.48
C LEU A 31 -0.26 6.53 -1.62
N SER A 32 0.17 6.23 -0.40
CA SER A 32 0.71 7.23 0.53
C SER A 32 2.02 7.85 0.05
N ASP A 33 2.93 7.04 -0.47
CA ASP A 33 4.23 7.52 -0.94
C ASP A 33 4.07 8.39 -2.20
N THR A 34 3.23 7.94 -3.15
CA THR A 34 2.90 8.70 -4.37
C THR A 34 2.20 10.03 -4.01
N PHE A 35 1.27 9.99 -3.03
CA PHE A 35 0.60 11.16 -2.51
C PHE A 35 1.59 12.21 -2.00
N LEU A 36 2.53 11.82 -1.14
CA LEU A 36 3.52 12.73 -0.57
C LEU A 36 4.42 13.36 -1.65
N ILE A 37 4.83 12.58 -2.66
CA ILE A 37 5.61 13.13 -3.78
C ILE A 37 4.79 14.14 -4.56
N LYS A 38 3.52 13.82 -4.85
CA LYS A 38 2.65 14.72 -5.61
C LYS A 38 2.37 16.00 -4.84
N VAL A 39 2.12 15.92 -3.54
CA VAL A 39 1.94 17.10 -2.69
C VAL A 39 3.19 17.97 -2.67
N TYR A 40 4.37 17.37 -2.56
CA TYR A 40 5.63 18.12 -2.59
C TYR A 40 5.84 18.82 -3.93
N ASP A 41 5.55 18.15 -5.04
CA ASP A 41 5.60 18.70 -6.39
C ASP A 41 4.64 19.91 -6.54
N LEU A 42 3.42 19.80 -6.01
CA LEU A 42 2.45 20.91 -6.00
C LEU A 42 2.92 22.14 -5.20
N ILE A 43 3.69 21.93 -4.12
CA ILE A 43 4.19 23.00 -3.27
C ILE A 43 5.43 23.69 -3.88
N TYR A 44 6.36 22.90 -4.44
CA TYR A 44 7.69 23.40 -4.82
C TYR A 44 8.05 23.27 -6.30
N ASP A 45 7.21 22.62 -7.12
CA ASP A 45 7.50 22.27 -8.52
C ASP A 45 8.82 21.48 -8.66
N GLU A 46 9.11 20.60 -7.66
CA GLU A 46 10.33 19.80 -7.55
C GLU A 46 10.04 18.43 -6.94
N LYS A 47 10.98 17.50 -7.11
CA LYS A 47 10.93 16.19 -6.42
C LYS A 47 11.51 16.29 -5.01
N PRO A 48 10.89 15.65 -4.00
CA PRO A 48 11.43 15.64 -2.66
C PRO A 48 12.72 14.82 -2.57
N LYS A 49 13.63 15.23 -1.66
CA LYS A 49 14.84 14.48 -1.36
C LYS A 49 14.53 13.08 -0.78
N ASN A 50 13.48 12.97 -0.01
CA ASN A 50 12.94 11.73 0.56
C ASN A 50 11.51 11.97 1.06
N LEU A 51 10.79 10.91 1.40
CA LEU A 51 9.40 10.98 1.88
C LEU A 51 9.24 11.75 3.20
N LYS A 52 10.26 11.74 4.06
CA LYS A 52 10.25 12.51 5.30
C LYS A 52 10.22 14.01 5.02
N ALA A 53 11.06 14.48 4.11
CA ALA A 53 11.05 15.89 3.68
C ALA A 53 9.71 16.28 3.04
N ALA A 54 9.12 15.39 2.24
CA ALA A 54 7.79 15.63 1.66
C ALA A 54 6.70 15.72 2.73
N LEU A 55 6.73 14.85 3.73
CA LEU A 55 5.78 14.89 4.85
C LEU A 55 5.94 16.16 5.69
N ASP A 56 7.17 16.58 5.98
CA ASP A 56 7.43 17.78 6.77
C ASP A 56 6.96 19.04 6.01
N ALA A 57 7.23 19.13 4.70
CA ALA A 57 6.71 20.19 3.83
C ALA A 57 5.17 20.21 3.77
N TYR A 58 4.54 19.04 3.69
CA TYR A 58 3.08 18.93 3.71
C TYR A 58 2.49 19.42 5.02
N LYS A 59 3.08 19.07 6.17
CA LYS A 59 2.65 19.55 7.48
C LYS A 59 2.74 21.07 7.58
N GLU A 60 3.86 21.65 7.14
CA GLU A 60 4.08 23.08 7.13
C GLU A 60 3.05 23.81 6.25
N ALA A 61 2.80 23.31 5.04
CA ALA A 61 1.82 23.89 4.12
C ALA A 61 0.37 23.83 4.65
N LEU A 62 0.05 22.88 5.54
CA LEU A 62 -1.27 22.80 6.18
C LEU A 62 -1.46 23.81 7.32
N GLU A 63 -0.39 24.45 7.81
CA GLU A 63 -0.44 25.54 8.79
C GLU A 63 -0.59 26.93 8.14
N ASP A 64 -0.45 27.02 6.82
CA ASP A 64 -0.56 28.25 6.05
C ASP A 64 -2.02 28.62 5.78
N GLU A 65 -2.26 29.92 5.49
CA GLU A 65 -3.59 30.45 5.12
C GLU A 65 -4.12 29.81 3.81
N SER A 66 -3.25 29.34 2.94
CA SER A 66 -3.56 28.66 1.67
C SER A 66 -3.88 27.16 1.81
N ALA A 67 -3.92 26.61 3.02
CA ALA A 67 -4.11 25.18 3.26
C ALA A 67 -5.36 24.58 2.62
N GLU A 68 -6.48 25.31 2.60
CA GLU A 68 -7.72 24.80 1.98
C GLU A 68 -7.62 24.78 0.45
N GLU A 69 -6.97 25.75 -0.16
CA GLU A 69 -6.73 25.77 -1.60
C GLU A 69 -5.82 24.60 -2.02
N LEU A 70 -4.77 24.36 -1.25
CA LEU A 70 -3.89 23.20 -1.46
C LEU A 70 -4.67 21.87 -1.34
N LYS A 71 -5.54 21.70 -0.35
CA LYS A 71 -6.36 20.48 -0.20
C LYS A 71 -7.29 20.26 -1.40
N GLU A 72 -7.93 21.32 -1.91
CA GLU A 72 -8.78 21.19 -3.08
C GLU A 72 -7.98 20.83 -4.34
N GLN A 73 -6.79 21.40 -4.52
CA GLN A 73 -5.90 21.03 -5.62
C GLN A 73 -5.44 19.58 -5.52
N ILE A 74 -5.03 19.11 -4.32
CA ILE A 74 -4.67 17.71 -4.06
C ILE A 74 -5.83 16.78 -4.40
N LYS A 75 -7.05 17.06 -3.94
CA LYS A 75 -8.23 16.25 -4.25
C LYS A 75 -8.50 16.16 -5.74
N SER A 76 -8.34 17.28 -6.46
CA SER A 76 -8.53 17.31 -7.91
C SER A 76 -7.54 16.41 -8.65
N GLU A 77 -6.30 16.34 -8.17
CA GLU A 77 -5.23 15.60 -8.86
C GLU A 77 -5.06 14.15 -8.39
N CYS A 78 -5.24 13.90 -7.09
CA CYS A 78 -5.04 12.57 -6.50
C CYS A 78 -6.34 11.77 -6.37
N HIS A 79 -7.52 12.41 -6.35
CA HIS A 79 -8.82 11.84 -6.02
C HIS A 79 -8.99 11.40 -4.57
N TYR A 80 -7.97 11.57 -3.74
CA TYR A 80 -8.00 11.31 -2.30
C TYR A 80 -7.13 12.31 -1.54
N LEU A 81 -7.36 12.41 -0.24
CA LEU A 81 -6.58 13.25 0.68
C LEU A 81 -6.15 12.37 1.86
N ILE A 82 -4.87 12.37 2.20
CA ILE A 82 -4.34 11.66 3.36
C ILE A 82 -3.89 12.69 4.39
N GLU A 83 -4.47 12.65 5.60
CA GLU A 83 -4.01 13.48 6.72
C GLU A 83 -2.55 13.09 7.07
N PRO A 84 -1.68 14.05 7.47
CA PRO A 84 -0.26 13.77 7.74
C PRO A 84 0.00 12.57 8.66
N GLN A 85 -0.79 12.43 9.74
CA GLN A 85 -0.67 11.33 10.70
C GLN A 85 -1.13 9.98 10.16
N LEU A 86 -1.86 9.97 9.04
CA LEU A 86 -2.31 8.76 8.36
C LEU A 86 -1.35 8.31 7.26
N THR A 87 -0.30 9.07 6.95
CA THR A 87 0.67 8.67 5.92
C THR A 87 1.44 7.41 6.33
N TYR A 88 1.83 6.60 5.34
CA TYR A 88 2.63 5.40 5.60
C TYR A 88 3.97 5.74 6.27
N THR A 89 4.57 6.87 5.91
CA THR A 89 5.79 7.39 6.55
C THR A 89 5.60 7.56 8.06
N CYS A 90 4.46 8.12 8.51
CA CYS A 90 4.13 8.22 9.93
C CYS A 90 3.94 6.85 10.59
N PHE A 91 3.29 5.90 9.91
CA PHE A 91 3.11 4.55 10.43
C PHE A 91 4.44 3.80 10.57
N ALA A 92 5.34 3.94 9.61
CA ALA A 92 6.67 3.34 9.67
C ALA A 92 7.51 3.95 10.81
N ASP A 93 7.47 5.27 10.99
CA ASP A 93 8.14 5.95 12.09
C ASP A 93 7.58 5.50 13.45
N ALA A 94 6.25 5.48 13.60
CA ALA A 94 5.59 5.01 14.82
C ALA A 94 5.93 3.54 15.11
N ALA A 95 5.96 2.70 14.09
CA ALA A 95 6.32 1.29 14.23
C ALA A 95 7.78 1.12 14.70
N ARG A 96 8.73 1.88 14.14
CA ARG A 96 10.13 1.88 14.59
C ARG A 96 10.29 2.29 16.06
N ASN A 97 9.46 3.21 16.52
CA ASN A 97 9.49 3.74 17.89
C ASN A 97 8.56 2.97 18.86
N ASN A 98 8.00 1.82 18.46
CA ASN A 98 7.04 1.02 19.24
C ASN A 98 5.79 1.81 19.70
N ALA A 99 5.39 2.79 18.90
CA ALA A 99 4.21 3.65 19.10
C ALA A 99 3.14 3.47 18.01
N PHE A 100 3.20 2.36 17.27
CA PHE A 100 2.26 2.07 16.19
C PHE A 100 0.84 1.91 16.74
N ASN A 101 -0.11 2.58 16.09
CA ASN A 101 -1.52 2.50 16.41
C ASN A 101 -2.30 1.89 15.22
N ARG A 102 -2.81 0.68 15.43
CA ARG A 102 -3.63 -0.09 14.48
C ARG A 102 -4.91 0.64 14.07
N GLU A 103 -5.54 1.39 15.00
CA GLU A 103 -6.76 2.14 14.73
C GLU A 103 -6.55 3.26 13.71
N LEU A 104 -5.36 3.90 13.74
CA LEU A 104 -5.00 4.90 12.74
C LEU A 104 -4.83 4.28 11.35
N LEU A 105 -4.29 3.07 11.26
CA LEU A 105 -4.21 2.35 9.99
C LEU A 105 -5.61 1.98 9.47
N GLN A 106 -6.53 1.54 10.35
CA GLN A 106 -7.92 1.31 9.95
C GLN A 106 -8.60 2.59 9.48
N LYS A 107 -8.39 3.71 10.19
CA LYS A 107 -8.88 5.03 9.76
C LYS A 107 -8.32 5.41 8.38
N ALA A 108 -7.06 5.10 8.13
CA ALA A 108 -6.41 5.38 6.86
C ALA A 108 -7.02 4.58 5.70
N PHE A 109 -7.30 3.30 5.89
CA PHE A 109 -7.99 2.47 4.91
C PHE A 109 -9.40 3.00 4.61
N ASN A 110 -10.20 3.25 5.65
CA ASN A 110 -11.54 3.81 5.50
C ASN A 110 -11.52 5.17 4.79
N ASN A 111 -10.53 6.00 5.05
CA ASN A 111 -10.37 7.30 4.40
C ASN A 111 -10.18 7.17 2.89
N ILE A 112 -9.35 6.24 2.43
CA ILE A 112 -9.16 5.98 0.99
C ILE A 112 -10.45 5.43 0.37
N GLU A 113 -11.07 4.40 0.96
CA GLU A 113 -12.29 3.78 0.43
C GLU A 113 -13.46 4.76 0.29
N GLN A 114 -13.53 5.76 1.19
CA GLN A 114 -14.57 6.78 1.18
C GLN A 114 -14.27 7.99 0.28
N SER A 115 -13.05 8.10 -0.24
CA SER A 115 -12.62 9.28 -1.01
C SER A 115 -13.16 9.29 -2.44
N ASP A 116 -13.25 8.13 -3.09
CA ASP A 116 -13.76 7.98 -4.45
C ASP A 116 -14.38 6.59 -4.63
N PRO A 117 -15.48 6.44 -5.39
CA PRO A 117 -16.08 5.14 -5.69
C PRO A 117 -15.12 4.11 -6.32
N LEU A 118 -14.06 4.56 -6.97
CA LEU A 118 -13.01 3.69 -7.52
C LEU A 118 -12.23 2.92 -6.45
N PHE A 119 -12.21 3.42 -5.22
CA PHE A 119 -11.51 2.82 -4.09
C PHE A 119 -12.44 2.04 -3.15
N ALA A 120 -13.73 1.93 -3.48
CA ALA A 120 -14.67 1.19 -2.67
C ALA A 120 -14.22 -0.27 -2.49
N ASP A 121 -14.37 -0.78 -1.27
CA ASP A 121 -14.06 -2.17 -0.90
C ASP A 121 -12.59 -2.61 -1.10
N LEU A 122 -11.65 -1.67 -1.26
CA LEU A 122 -10.26 -1.94 -1.56
C LEU A 122 -9.51 -2.69 -0.43
N PHE A 123 -9.90 -2.44 0.82
CA PHE A 123 -9.29 -3.03 2.02
C PHE A 123 -10.25 -3.93 2.81
N THR A 124 -11.40 -4.29 2.25
CA THR A 124 -12.47 -5.06 2.92
C THR A 124 -11.99 -6.43 3.41
N ASP A 125 -11.06 -7.06 2.68
CA ASP A 125 -10.54 -8.39 3.04
C ASP A 125 -9.45 -8.33 4.14
N ILE A 126 -9.15 -7.14 4.69
CA ILE A 126 -8.11 -6.95 5.70
C ILE A 126 -8.74 -6.68 7.07
N ASP A 127 -8.82 -7.70 7.90
CA ASP A 127 -9.28 -7.56 9.29
C ASP A 127 -8.10 -7.32 10.25
N LEU A 128 -7.82 -6.04 10.55
CA LEU A 128 -6.75 -5.66 11.47
C LEU A 128 -7.00 -6.11 12.92
N TYR A 129 -8.21 -6.59 13.24
CA TYR A 129 -8.63 -7.04 14.57
C TYR A 129 -8.74 -8.57 14.67
N SER A 130 -8.36 -9.29 13.62
CA SER A 130 -8.42 -10.74 13.58
C SER A 130 -7.57 -11.40 14.68
N ASN A 131 -8.16 -12.35 15.38
CA ASN A 131 -7.44 -13.18 16.38
C ASN A 131 -6.30 -14.00 15.77
N ARG A 132 -6.26 -14.17 14.45
CA ARG A 132 -5.16 -14.84 13.73
C ARG A 132 -3.88 -14.01 13.76
N LEU A 133 -3.96 -12.70 13.83
CA LEU A 133 -2.78 -11.82 14.01
C LEU A 133 -2.15 -12.01 15.39
N GLY A 134 -2.95 -12.43 16.38
CA GLY A 134 -2.50 -12.68 17.75
C GLY A 134 -3.65 -12.55 18.74
N ASN A 135 -3.53 -13.18 19.90
CA ASN A 135 -4.52 -13.08 20.95
C ASN A 135 -4.38 -11.75 21.70
N GLY A 136 -5.37 -10.89 21.56
CA GLY A 136 -5.46 -9.58 22.21
C GLY A 136 -4.81 -8.44 21.42
N ASP A 137 -5.24 -7.23 21.73
CA ASP A 137 -4.94 -6.00 20.98
C ASP A 137 -3.44 -5.73 20.79
N GLN A 138 -2.65 -5.94 21.82
CA GLN A 138 -1.21 -5.70 21.77
C GLN A 138 -0.52 -6.61 20.73
N LYS A 139 -0.81 -7.92 20.76
CA LYS A 139 -0.19 -8.88 19.83
C LYS A 139 -0.62 -8.65 18.38
N GLN A 140 -1.87 -8.25 18.17
CA GLN A 140 -2.38 -7.88 16.84
C GLN A 140 -1.65 -6.63 16.32
N SER A 141 -1.54 -5.59 17.15
CA SER A 141 -0.78 -4.37 16.83
C SER A 141 0.70 -4.67 16.55
N ASP A 142 1.34 -5.51 17.36
CA ASP A 142 2.75 -5.87 17.18
C ASP A 142 2.99 -6.61 15.85
N THR A 143 2.05 -7.49 15.46
CA THR A 143 2.13 -8.21 14.20
C THR A 143 2.02 -7.27 13.00
N ILE A 144 1.03 -6.39 13.00
CA ILE A 144 0.86 -5.38 11.93
C ILE A 144 2.03 -4.40 11.92
N SER A 145 2.48 -3.93 13.09
CA SER A 145 3.66 -3.07 13.22
C SER A 145 4.91 -3.70 12.59
N SER A 146 5.11 -4.99 12.84
CA SER A 146 6.23 -5.74 12.25
C SER A 146 6.13 -5.83 10.73
N LEU A 147 4.91 -6.01 10.20
CA LEU A 147 4.64 -6.06 8.77
C LEU A 147 4.88 -4.67 8.13
N VAL A 148 4.40 -3.59 8.76
CA VAL A 148 4.65 -2.22 8.33
C VAL A 148 6.15 -1.92 8.27
N LYS A 149 6.93 -2.28 9.30
CA LYS A 149 8.39 -2.13 9.31
C LYS A 149 9.07 -2.88 8.17
N GLU A 150 8.61 -4.09 7.87
CA GLU A 150 9.22 -4.90 6.82
C GLU A 150 8.92 -4.33 5.42
N ILE A 151 7.67 -3.95 5.17
CA ILE A 151 7.24 -3.36 3.90
C ILE A 151 7.87 -1.98 3.68
N ASP A 152 8.16 -1.22 4.74
CA ASP A 152 8.83 0.09 4.65
C ASP A 152 10.22 0.01 3.97
N LYS A 153 10.89 -1.12 4.03
CA LYS A 153 12.17 -1.36 3.35
C LYS A 153 12.05 -1.43 1.82
N ALA A 154 10.83 -1.54 1.29
CA ALA A 154 10.60 -1.56 -0.16
C ALA A 154 10.61 -0.13 -0.71
N ASP A 155 11.51 0.15 -1.65
CA ASP A 155 11.47 1.36 -2.45
C ASP A 155 10.49 1.15 -3.61
N LEU A 156 9.26 1.63 -3.44
CA LEU A 156 8.19 1.52 -4.43
C LEU A 156 8.18 2.68 -5.44
N LEU A 157 8.98 3.73 -5.21
CA LEU A 157 8.92 4.99 -5.96
C LEU A 157 9.95 5.09 -7.08
N ASN A 158 11.11 4.45 -6.90
CA ASN A 158 12.10 4.33 -7.97
C ASN A 158 11.76 3.19 -8.95
N SER A 159 10.61 2.57 -8.74
CA SER A 159 10.11 1.51 -9.57
C SER A 159 9.02 2.06 -10.50
N ASP A 160 9.12 1.78 -11.80
CA ASP A 160 8.05 2.06 -12.76
C ASP A 160 6.73 1.46 -12.25
N ALA A 161 5.58 2.06 -12.59
CA ALA A 161 4.26 1.51 -12.24
C ALA A 161 4.11 0.02 -12.66
N GLU A 162 4.85 -0.41 -13.68
CA GLU A 162 5.00 -1.79 -14.11
C GLU A 162 5.62 -2.70 -13.04
N ILE A 163 6.50 -2.18 -12.18
CA ILE A 163 7.14 -2.97 -11.11
C ILE A 163 6.15 -3.30 -9.98
N LEU A 164 5.22 -2.41 -9.66
CA LEU A 164 4.14 -2.73 -8.70
C LEU A 164 3.25 -3.85 -9.28
N GLY A 165 2.88 -3.77 -10.56
CA GLY A 165 2.15 -4.81 -11.26
C GLY A 165 2.92 -6.15 -11.28
N ASN A 166 4.20 -6.12 -11.60
CA ASN A 166 5.06 -7.30 -11.60
C ASN A 166 5.23 -7.91 -10.20
N ALA A 167 5.36 -7.08 -9.16
CA ALA A 167 5.41 -7.54 -7.76
C ALA A 167 4.10 -8.19 -7.33
N TYR A 168 2.96 -7.61 -7.74
CA TYR A 168 1.64 -8.17 -7.51
C TYR A 168 1.47 -9.53 -8.20
N GLU A 169 1.80 -9.63 -9.50
CA GLU A 169 1.74 -10.89 -10.25
C GLU A 169 2.66 -11.97 -9.65
N TYR A 170 3.87 -11.57 -9.24
CA TYR A 170 4.79 -12.47 -8.57
C TYR A 170 4.21 -13.02 -7.27
N LEU A 171 3.65 -12.16 -6.42
CA LEU A 171 3.02 -12.57 -5.16
C LEU A 171 1.85 -13.52 -5.42
N ILE A 172 0.95 -13.20 -6.34
CA ILE A 172 -0.18 -14.07 -6.69
C ILE A 172 0.32 -15.42 -7.22
N GLY A 173 1.35 -15.44 -8.05
CA GLY A 173 1.94 -16.68 -8.55
C GLY A 173 2.52 -17.55 -7.44
N GLN A 174 3.18 -16.96 -6.44
CA GLN A 174 3.71 -17.68 -5.28
C GLN A 174 2.58 -18.20 -4.39
N PHE A 175 1.57 -17.40 -4.09
CA PHE A 175 0.40 -17.81 -3.30
C PHE A 175 -0.39 -18.94 -3.96
N ALA A 176 -0.55 -18.90 -5.29
CA ALA A 176 -1.14 -19.99 -6.05
C ALA A 176 -0.37 -21.31 -5.87
N SER A 177 0.97 -21.24 -5.89
CA SER A 177 1.83 -22.39 -5.66
C SER A 177 1.68 -22.97 -4.25
N GLU A 178 1.62 -22.11 -3.23
CA GLU A 178 1.48 -22.54 -1.82
C GLU A 178 0.11 -23.15 -1.52
N THR A 179 -0.94 -22.68 -2.19
CA THR A 179 -2.30 -23.22 -2.01
C THR A 179 -2.58 -24.47 -2.85
N GLY A 180 -1.62 -24.94 -3.64
CA GLY A 180 -1.77 -26.06 -4.55
C GLY A 180 -2.68 -25.76 -5.76
N LYS A 181 -3.09 -24.52 -5.95
CA LYS A 181 -3.85 -24.07 -7.11
C LYS A 181 -2.91 -23.64 -8.24
N LYS A 182 -3.36 -23.79 -9.48
CA LYS A 182 -2.59 -23.34 -10.65
C LYS A 182 -2.70 -21.81 -10.75
N ALA A 183 -1.60 -21.14 -11.08
CA ALA A 183 -1.55 -19.68 -11.24
C ALA A 183 -2.64 -19.13 -12.19
N GLY A 184 -2.99 -19.86 -13.23
CA GLY A 184 -4.06 -19.50 -14.18
C GLY A 184 -5.48 -19.46 -13.61
N GLU A 185 -5.71 -19.91 -12.37
CA GLU A 185 -7.00 -19.76 -11.68
C GLU A 185 -7.15 -18.35 -11.05
N PHE A 186 -6.06 -17.60 -10.93
CA PHE A 186 -6.05 -16.26 -10.32
C PHE A 186 -5.85 -15.16 -11.36
N TYR A 187 -5.03 -15.38 -12.39
CA TYR A 187 -4.73 -14.41 -13.43
C TYR A 187 -4.21 -15.10 -14.69
N THR A 188 -4.25 -14.41 -15.83
CA THR A 188 -3.64 -14.91 -17.06
C THR A 188 -2.13 -14.70 -17.01
N PRO A 189 -1.28 -15.78 -16.94
CA PRO A 189 0.17 -15.62 -16.90
C PRO A 189 0.70 -14.77 -18.07
N GLN A 190 1.69 -13.91 -17.80
CA GLN A 190 2.26 -13.00 -18.82
C GLN A 190 2.71 -13.71 -20.10
N ALA A 191 3.26 -14.91 -19.99
CA ALA A 191 3.66 -15.71 -21.15
C ALA A 191 2.47 -16.03 -22.07
N VAL A 192 1.30 -16.34 -21.49
CA VAL A 192 0.07 -16.61 -22.23
C VAL A 192 -0.48 -15.32 -22.83
N SER A 193 -0.53 -14.23 -22.05
CA SER A 193 -0.96 -12.92 -22.53
C SER A 193 -0.11 -12.44 -23.73
N LYS A 194 1.23 -12.58 -23.66
CA LYS A 194 2.15 -12.25 -24.76
C LYS A 194 1.90 -13.09 -26.01
N ILE A 195 1.59 -14.37 -25.85
CA ILE A 195 1.25 -15.26 -26.99
C ILE A 195 -0.07 -14.82 -27.61
N LEU A 196 -1.11 -14.60 -26.81
CA LEU A 196 -2.42 -14.14 -27.29
C LEU A 196 -2.31 -12.81 -28.06
N THR A 197 -1.53 -11.85 -27.50
CA THR A 197 -1.27 -10.57 -28.16
C THR A 197 -0.58 -10.76 -29.50
N LYS A 198 0.50 -11.59 -29.56
CA LYS A 198 1.20 -11.86 -30.80
C LYS A 198 0.30 -12.52 -31.86
N ILE A 199 -0.57 -13.44 -31.45
CA ILE A 199 -1.55 -14.07 -32.38
C ILE A 199 -2.55 -13.02 -32.90
N ALA A 200 -3.07 -12.16 -32.00
CA ALA A 200 -4.03 -11.14 -32.37
C ALA A 200 -3.49 -10.13 -33.40
N ILE A 201 -2.23 -9.71 -33.27
CA ILE A 201 -1.60 -8.75 -34.20
C ILE A 201 -0.99 -9.39 -35.42
N ALA A 202 -0.72 -10.72 -35.43
CA ALA A 202 -0.18 -11.43 -36.59
C ALA A 202 -1.23 -11.65 -37.70
N GLY A 203 -2.49 -11.40 -37.42
CA GLY A 203 -3.62 -11.50 -38.39
C GLY A 203 -4.02 -10.17 -39.01
N GLN A 204 -3.30 -9.07 -38.65
CA GLN A 204 -3.48 -7.74 -39.23
C GLN A 204 -2.35 -7.44 -40.23
#